data_7f6dcbdbb7eaa819a6ec5fde6b937b12
#
_entry.id   7f6dcbdbb7eaa819a6ec5fde6b937b12
#
_cell.length_a   1.000
_cell.length_b   1.000
_cell.length_c   1.000
_cell.angle_alpha   90.00
_cell.angle_beta   90.00
_cell.angle_gamma   90.00
#
_symmetry.space_group_name_H-M   'P 1'
#
loop_
_entity.id
_entity.type
_entity.pdbx_description
1 polymer ?
#
loop_
_entity_poly.entity_id
_entity_poly.type
_entity_poly.pdbx_seq_one_letter_code
_entity_poly.pdbx_strand_id
1 'polypeptide(L)'
;LVGHLDTGADGRHPALRGAIRHFAEFDDLGRERRPGPRAYDPDGHGTHTAATIAGRKVRGTLVGVAPGARLASAMVIEGGEVVARVLGGMDWAIGRGVRVVSMSLGFPGYWPDFLALTRLLRGRGVLPVFAVGNEGAGTSRSPGNYAEALSVGACTRDRKVPRFSSSQRFRRGADAVVPDLVAPGVGIVSARPGGGWQAMGGTSMATPHVAGLAALLMEAAPKKTADEIERALFESCRLGPEMTADRAHRGLPSGPRALRLLG
;
A
#
# COMPACT_ATOMS: atom_id res chain seq x y z
N LEU A 1 0.66 1.12 13.80
CA LEU A 1 0.13 -0.09 13.20
C LEU A 1 -0.32 0.20 11.77
N VAL A 2 0.07 -0.66 10.79
CA VAL A 2 -0.30 -0.58 9.38
C VAL A 2 -1.22 -1.76 9.05
N GLY A 3 -2.36 -1.50 8.44
CA GLY A 3 -3.22 -2.49 7.80
C GLY A 3 -2.58 -2.94 6.47
N HIS A 4 -2.47 -4.22 6.28
CA HIS A 4 -1.92 -4.84 5.08
C HIS A 4 -2.95 -5.81 4.52
N LEU A 5 -3.57 -5.48 3.39
CA LEU A 5 -4.60 -6.28 2.73
C LEU A 5 -4.03 -6.88 1.45
N ASP A 6 -3.84 -8.20 1.43
CA ASP A 6 -3.12 -8.88 0.34
C ASP A 6 -3.43 -10.40 0.33
N THR A 7 -2.56 -11.23 -0.25
CA THR A 7 -2.63 -12.71 -0.28
C THR A 7 -2.23 -13.38 1.04
N GLY A 8 -1.94 -12.61 2.07
CA GLY A 8 -1.42 -13.10 3.35
C GLY A 8 -0.04 -12.54 3.67
N ALA A 9 0.66 -13.14 4.63
CA ALA A 9 2.06 -12.82 4.94
C ALA A 9 2.70 -13.96 5.73
N ASP A 10 3.89 -14.43 5.32
CA ASP A 10 4.62 -15.46 6.07
C ASP A 10 5.29 -14.88 7.33
N GLY A 11 4.60 -14.99 8.46
CA GLY A 11 5.10 -14.50 9.76
C GLY A 11 6.33 -15.23 10.30
N ARG A 12 6.73 -16.35 9.67
CA ARG A 12 7.94 -17.11 10.04
C ARG A 12 9.18 -16.63 9.30
N HIS A 13 8.99 -15.88 8.19
CA HIS A 13 10.12 -15.32 7.44
C HIS A 13 10.98 -14.42 8.35
N PRO A 14 12.31 -14.55 8.35
CA PRO A 14 13.20 -13.78 9.23
C PRO A 14 12.96 -12.25 9.21
N ALA A 15 12.66 -11.69 8.05
CA ALA A 15 12.35 -10.27 7.91
C ALA A 15 10.99 -9.87 8.52
N LEU A 16 10.05 -10.79 8.66
CA LEU A 16 8.71 -10.52 9.20
C LEU A 16 8.51 -11.03 10.63
N ARG A 17 9.53 -11.68 11.22
CA ARG A 17 9.44 -12.20 12.58
C ARG A 17 9.12 -11.09 13.57
N GLY A 18 7.97 -11.23 14.24
CA GLY A 18 7.44 -10.25 15.17
C GLY A 18 6.97 -8.93 14.53
N ALA A 19 6.90 -8.82 13.20
CA ALA A 19 6.30 -7.67 12.52
C ALA A 19 4.77 -7.79 12.45
N ILE A 20 4.24 -8.99 12.23
CA ILE A 20 2.80 -9.24 12.13
C ILE A 20 2.23 -9.33 13.54
N ARG A 21 1.44 -8.33 13.92
CA ARG A 21 0.76 -8.27 15.23
C ARG A 21 -0.61 -8.92 15.20
N HIS A 22 -1.35 -8.74 14.12
CA HIS A 22 -2.66 -9.34 13.89
C HIS A 22 -2.67 -9.97 12.51
N PHE A 23 -3.32 -11.12 12.41
CA PHE A 23 -3.54 -11.81 11.14
C PHE A 23 -4.97 -12.30 11.09
N ALA A 24 -5.64 -12.13 9.95
CA ALA A 24 -6.97 -12.65 9.71
C ALA A 24 -7.10 -13.20 8.29
N GLU A 25 -7.93 -14.21 8.17
CA GLU A 25 -8.47 -14.77 6.93
C GLU A 25 -9.97 -14.56 6.91
N PHE A 26 -10.56 -14.40 5.75
CA PHE A 26 -11.99 -14.12 5.58
C PHE A 26 -12.67 -15.20 4.73
N ASP A 27 -13.93 -15.50 5.05
CA ASP A 27 -14.79 -16.36 4.23
C ASP A 27 -15.38 -15.55 3.03
N ASP A 28 -16.14 -16.24 2.18
CA ASP A 28 -16.75 -15.64 0.97
C ASP A 28 -17.84 -14.60 1.27
N LEU A 29 -18.24 -14.45 2.53
CA LEU A 29 -19.14 -13.42 3.01
C LEU A 29 -18.39 -12.25 3.69
N GLY A 30 -17.05 -12.25 3.64
CA GLY A 30 -16.21 -11.23 4.26
C GLY A 30 -16.14 -11.32 5.79
N ARG A 31 -16.53 -12.44 6.40
CA ARG A 31 -16.48 -12.65 7.85
C ARG A 31 -15.13 -13.24 8.25
N GLU A 32 -14.55 -12.71 9.32
CA GLU A 32 -13.30 -13.24 9.88
C GLU A 32 -13.47 -14.71 10.29
N ARG A 33 -12.62 -15.58 9.78
CA ARG A 33 -12.56 -17.00 10.19
C ARG A 33 -12.00 -17.13 11.60
N ARG A 34 -12.72 -17.79 12.50
CA ARG A 34 -12.31 -18.00 13.89
C ARG A 34 -12.45 -19.48 14.29
N PRO A 35 -11.44 -20.07 14.99
CA PRO A 35 -10.14 -19.49 15.32
C PRO A 35 -9.35 -19.20 14.06
N GLY A 36 -8.68 -18.03 14.01
CA GLY A 36 -7.86 -17.65 12.87
C GLY A 36 -6.57 -18.47 12.75
N PRO A 37 -6.07 -18.70 11.54
CA PRO A 37 -4.80 -19.38 11.32
C PRO A 37 -3.61 -18.55 11.80
N ARG A 38 -2.44 -19.18 11.94
CA ARG A 38 -1.18 -18.43 12.04
C ARG A 38 -0.89 -17.74 10.72
N ALA A 39 -0.22 -16.58 10.77
CA ALA A 39 0.12 -15.81 9.59
C ALA A 39 0.90 -16.64 8.56
N TYR A 40 0.34 -16.77 7.37
CA TYR A 40 0.88 -17.50 6.23
C TYR A 40 0.51 -16.80 4.93
N ASP A 41 1.12 -17.21 3.83
CA ASP A 41 0.90 -16.65 2.50
C ASP A 41 1.11 -17.77 1.45
N PRO A 42 0.05 -18.21 0.76
CA PRO A 42 0.15 -19.28 -0.23
C PRO A 42 0.69 -18.80 -1.59
N ASP A 43 0.57 -17.51 -1.91
CA ASP A 43 0.96 -16.94 -3.21
C ASP A 43 2.38 -16.36 -3.19
N GLY A 44 2.70 -15.58 -2.14
CA GLY A 44 3.98 -14.89 -1.98
C GLY A 44 3.95 -13.39 -2.26
N HIS A 45 2.91 -12.90 -2.90
CA HIS A 45 2.75 -11.47 -3.16
C HIS A 45 2.62 -10.69 -1.84
N GLY A 46 1.77 -11.13 -0.92
CA GLY A 46 1.57 -10.47 0.37
C GLY A 46 2.80 -10.50 1.27
N THR A 47 3.59 -11.58 1.27
CA THR A 47 4.86 -11.65 2.01
C THR A 47 5.85 -10.60 1.48
N HIS A 48 5.91 -10.45 0.17
CA HIS A 48 6.76 -9.46 -0.48
C HIS A 48 6.36 -8.03 -0.09
N THR A 49 5.08 -7.68 -0.20
CA THR A 49 4.55 -6.35 0.10
C THR A 49 4.62 -6.05 1.60
N ALA A 50 4.30 -7.01 2.48
CA ALA A 50 4.46 -6.89 3.94
C ALA A 50 5.90 -6.59 4.35
N ALA A 51 6.87 -7.30 3.77
CA ALA A 51 8.28 -7.08 4.06
C ALA A 51 8.80 -5.76 3.46
N THR A 52 8.25 -5.30 2.35
CA THR A 52 8.55 -3.96 1.81
C THR A 52 8.07 -2.85 2.76
N ILE A 53 6.95 -3.03 3.46
CA ILE A 53 6.50 -2.10 4.51
C ILE A 53 7.40 -2.20 5.74
N ALA A 54 7.47 -3.38 6.38
CA ALA A 54 7.90 -3.55 7.76
C ALA A 54 9.05 -4.56 7.94
N GLY A 55 9.72 -4.94 6.86
CA GLY A 55 10.78 -5.94 6.89
C GLY A 55 11.93 -5.54 7.81
N ARG A 56 12.27 -6.43 8.75
CA ARG A 56 13.38 -6.29 9.68
C ARG A 56 14.72 -6.48 8.98
N LYS A 57 15.78 -6.00 9.60
CA LYS A 57 17.16 -6.25 9.16
C LYS A 57 17.47 -7.76 9.26
N VAL A 58 17.93 -8.35 8.17
CA VAL A 58 18.35 -9.76 8.10
C VAL A 58 19.77 -9.82 7.58
N ARG A 59 20.69 -10.42 8.36
CA ARG A 59 22.13 -10.56 8.00
C ARG A 59 22.76 -9.25 7.50
N GLY A 60 22.45 -8.15 8.16
CA GLY A 60 22.97 -6.83 7.78
C GLY A 60 22.14 -6.06 6.75
N THR A 61 21.27 -6.70 5.98
CA THR A 61 20.43 -6.08 4.95
C THR A 61 19.11 -5.59 5.53
N LEU A 62 18.78 -4.33 5.32
CA LEU A 62 17.49 -3.74 5.64
C LEU A 62 16.60 -3.80 4.39
N VAL A 63 15.38 -4.34 4.55
CA VAL A 63 14.43 -4.55 3.43
C VAL A 63 13.25 -3.61 3.54
N GLY A 64 12.64 -3.50 4.71
CA GLY A 64 11.44 -2.71 4.92
C GLY A 64 11.73 -1.21 5.04
N VAL A 65 10.81 -0.40 4.52
CA VAL A 65 10.85 1.07 4.65
C VAL A 65 10.68 1.50 6.12
N ALA A 66 9.77 0.84 6.84
CA ALA A 66 9.48 1.11 8.25
C ALA A 66 9.72 -0.14 9.12
N PRO A 67 10.97 -0.52 9.39
CA PRO A 67 11.29 -1.78 10.08
C PRO A 67 10.79 -1.83 11.53
N GLY A 68 10.45 -0.71 12.15
CA GLY A 68 9.78 -0.61 13.45
C GLY A 68 8.27 -0.85 13.40
N ALA A 69 7.64 -0.73 12.24
CA ALA A 69 6.20 -0.86 12.11
C ALA A 69 5.69 -2.27 12.48
N ARG A 70 4.44 -2.31 12.93
CA ARG A 70 3.67 -3.54 13.13
C ARG A 70 2.58 -3.62 12.08
N LEU A 71 2.22 -4.84 11.67
CA LEU A 71 1.20 -5.10 10.66
C LEU A 71 -0.03 -5.76 11.27
N ALA A 72 -1.20 -5.29 10.85
CA ALA A 72 -2.44 -6.03 10.88
C ALA A 72 -2.67 -6.55 9.46
N SER A 73 -2.32 -7.82 9.20
CA SER A 73 -2.37 -8.42 7.87
C SER A 73 -3.65 -9.21 7.69
N ALA A 74 -4.43 -8.83 6.68
CA ALA A 74 -5.67 -9.45 6.27
C ALA A 74 -5.45 -10.18 4.93
N MET A 75 -5.70 -11.48 4.89
CA MET A 75 -5.68 -12.28 3.67
C MET A 75 -7.03 -12.14 2.98
N VAL A 76 -7.06 -11.40 1.86
CA VAL A 76 -8.30 -11.01 1.15
C VAL A 76 -8.33 -11.43 -0.32
N ILE A 77 -7.23 -11.95 -0.88
CA ILE A 77 -7.08 -12.29 -2.31
C ILE A 77 -7.01 -13.83 -2.51
N GLU A 78 -7.55 -14.63 -1.64
CA GLU A 78 -7.53 -16.08 -1.79
C GLU A 78 -8.92 -16.61 -2.14
N GLY A 79 -9.08 -17.15 -3.36
CA GLY A 79 -10.30 -17.84 -3.84
C GLY A 79 -11.61 -17.05 -3.64
N GLY A 80 -12.72 -17.59 -4.13
CA GLY A 80 -14.08 -17.12 -3.81
C GLY A 80 -14.36 -15.64 -4.10
N GLU A 81 -15.23 -15.03 -3.28
CA GLU A 81 -15.74 -13.68 -3.44
C GLU A 81 -14.77 -12.61 -2.92
N VAL A 82 -13.81 -12.20 -3.74
CA VAL A 82 -12.75 -11.24 -3.37
C VAL A 82 -13.31 -9.91 -2.88
N VAL A 83 -14.41 -9.41 -3.46
CA VAL A 83 -15.03 -8.13 -3.05
C VAL A 83 -15.46 -8.18 -1.60
N ALA A 84 -16.21 -9.21 -1.19
CA ALA A 84 -16.67 -9.37 0.19
C ALA A 84 -15.49 -9.49 1.17
N ARG A 85 -14.45 -10.24 0.80
CA ARG A 85 -13.24 -10.40 1.63
C ARG A 85 -12.47 -9.09 1.80
N VAL A 86 -12.34 -8.29 0.72
CA VAL A 86 -11.69 -6.96 0.79
C VAL A 86 -12.49 -6.04 1.70
N LEU A 87 -13.82 -5.99 1.57
CA LEU A 87 -14.68 -5.19 2.44
C LEU A 87 -14.55 -5.63 3.90
N GLY A 88 -14.59 -6.95 4.18
CA GLY A 88 -14.37 -7.49 5.52
C GLY A 88 -12.98 -7.16 6.07
N GLY A 89 -11.94 -7.25 5.25
CA GLY A 89 -10.57 -6.90 5.61
C GLY A 89 -10.39 -5.43 5.93
N MET A 90 -11.04 -4.53 5.18
CA MET A 90 -11.02 -3.08 5.44
C MET A 90 -11.70 -2.74 6.77
N ASP A 91 -12.89 -3.29 7.03
CA ASP A 91 -13.61 -3.09 8.29
C ASP A 91 -12.82 -3.65 9.48
N TRP A 92 -12.30 -4.87 9.33
CA TRP A 92 -11.45 -5.50 10.34
C TRP A 92 -10.20 -4.65 10.67
N ALA A 93 -9.53 -4.08 9.65
CA ALA A 93 -8.37 -3.24 9.86
C ALA A 93 -8.72 -1.96 10.65
N ILE A 94 -9.88 -1.35 10.38
CA ILE A 94 -10.42 -0.22 11.18
C ILE A 94 -10.54 -0.64 12.65
N GLY A 95 -11.15 -1.80 12.91
CA GLY A 95 -11.32 -2.33 14.26
C GLY A 95 -10.02 -2.65 15.00
N ARG A 96 -8.89 -2.79 14.27
CA ARG A 96 -7.55 -2.98 14.86
C ARG A 96 -6.82 -1.67 15.17
N GLY A 97 -7.39 -0.53 14.84
CA GLY A 97 -6.79 0.78 15.11
C GLY A 97 -5.56 1.07 14.25
N VAL A 98 -5.56 0.63 13.00
CA VAL A 98 -4.51 0.97 12.04
C VAL A 98 -4.55 2.45 11.70
N ARG A 99 -3.41 3.05 11.37
CA ARG A 99 -3.29 4.44 10.92
C ARG A 99 -3.09 4.57 9.42
N VAL A 100 -2.61 3.52 8.77
CA VAL A 100 -2.42 3.41 7.32
C VAL A 100 -3.02 2.10 6.88
N VAL A 101 -3.68 2.04 5.74
CA VAL A 101 -4.05 0.80 5.06
C VAL A 101 -3.30 0.74 3.74
N SER A 102 -2.47 -0.28 3.56
CA SER A 102 -1.79 -0.61 2.31
C SER A 102 -2.55 -1.71 1.59
N MET A 103 -2.96 -1.44 0.35
CA MET A 103 -3.67 -2.42 -0.46
C MET A 103 -3.09 -2.44 -1.88
N SER A 104 -2.41 -3.55 -2.20
CA SER A 104 -1.73 -3.77 -3.47
C SER A 104 -2.59 -4.59 -4.45
N LEU A 105 -3.87 -4.32 -4.47
CA LEU A 105 -4.87 -4.95 -5.34
C LEU A 105 -5.88 -3.92 -5.84
N GLY A 106 -6.67 -4.29 -6.84
CA GLY A 106 -7.76 -3.44 -7.34
C GLY A 106 -8.48 -4.09 -8.52
N PHE A 107 -9.63 -3.51 -8.85
CA PHE A 107 -10.52 -3.96 -9.92
C PHE A 107 -10.45 -2.97 -11.08
N PRO A 108 -10.35 -3.44 -12.36
CA PRO A 108 -10.20 -2.56 -13.52
C PRO A 108 -11.36 -1.56 -13.63
N GLY A 109 -11.05 -0.30 -13.91
CA GLY A 109 -12.04 0.76 -14.05
C GLY A 109 -12.52 1.34 -12.72
N TYR A 110 -13.68 2.00 -12.74
CA TYR A 110 -14.28 2.62 -11.57
C TYR A 110 -15.44 1.77 -11.02
N TRP A 111 -15.26 1.24 -9.82
CA TRP A 111 -16.25 0.44 -9.09
C TRP A 111 -16.56 1.13 -7.77
N PRO A 112 -17.83 1.47 -7.47
CA PRO A 112 -18.17 2.24 -6.27
C PRO A 112 -18.23 1.41 -4.98
N ASP A 113 -18.15 0.10 -5.04
CA ASP A 113 -18.40 -0.84 -3.94
C ASP A 113 -17.52 -0.60 -2.70
N PHE A 114 -16.27 -0.13 -2.91
CA PHE A 114 -15.32 0.13 -1.82
C PHE A 114 -15.38 1.56 -1.31
N LEU A 115 -16.18 2.45 -1.93
CA LEU A 115 -16.14 3.88 -1.66
C LEU A 115 -16.58 4.22 -0.24
N ALA A 116 -17.65 3.56 0.24
CA ALA A 116 -18.17 3.79 1.59
C ALA A 116 -17.13 3.46 2.67
N LEU A 117 -16.43 2.31 2.54
CA LEU A 117 -15.37 1.93 3.49
C LEU A 117 -14.11 2.78 3.33
N THR A 118 -13.76 3.21 2.12
CA THR A 118 -12.63 4.12 1.91
C THR A 118 -12.90 5.47 2.59
N ARG A 119 -14.12 6.00 2.50
CA ARG A 119 -14.56 7.19 3.23
C ARG A 119 -14.55 6.96 4.75
N LEU A 120 -15.00 5.80 5.20
CA LEU A 120 -14.95 5.46 6.63
C LEU A 120 -13.51 5.41 7.15
N LEU A 121 -12.56 4.84 6.40
CA LEU A 121 -11.12 4.89 6.74
C LEU A 121 -10.68 6.33 6.97
N ARG A 122 -10.94 7.23 6.02
CA ARG A 122 -10.63 8.67 6.15
C ARG A 122 -11.28 9.29 7.38
N GLY A 123 -12.57 9.08 7.58
CA GLY A 123 -13.32 9.60 8.72
C GLY A 123 -12.81 9.09 10.07
N ARG A 124 -12.08 7.97 10.10
CA ARG A 124 -11.40 7.43 11.29
C ARG A 124 -9.93 7.85 11.40
N GLY A 125 -9.47 8.78 10.55
CA GLY A 125 -8.09 9.25 10.53
C GLY A 125 -7.09 8.23 10.00
N VAL A 126 -7.54 7.26 9.21
CA VAL A 126 -6.70 6.25 8.57
C VAL A 126 -6.35 6.71 7.15
N LEU A 127 -5.08 6.63 6.76
CA LEU A 127 -4.62 6.93 5.40
C LEU A 127 -4.74 5.69 4.50
N PRO A 128 -5.65 5.66 3.50
CA PRO A 128 -5.72 4.57 2.52
C PRO A 128 -4.69 4.80 1.42
N VAL A 129 -3.75 3.87 1.26
CA VAL A 129 -2.65 3.89 0.27
C VAL A 129 -2.83 2.70 -0.66
N PHE A 130 -3.25 2.97 -1.90
CA PHE A 130 -3.72 1.93 -2.82
C PHE A 130 -3.02 1.99 -4.17
N ALA A 131 -2.81 0.82 -4.77
CA ALA A 131 -2.20 0.67 -6.09
C ALA A 131 -3.13 1.18 -7.20
N VAL A 132 -2.58 1.94 -8.16
CA VAL A 132 -3.37 2.48 -9.29
C VAL A 132 -3.68 1.46 -10.37
N GLY A 133 -2.89 0.38 -10.50
CA GLY A 133 -3.02 -0.65 -11.52
C GLY A 133 -1.80 -0.81 -12.44
N ASN A 134 -1.82 -1.84 -13.28
CA ASN A 134 -0.67 -2.26 -14.11
C ASN A 134 -1.02 -2.41 -15.60
N GLU A 135 -2.03 -1.70 -16.09
CA GLU A 135 -2.53 -1.80 -17.46
C GLU A 135 -2.09 -0.63 -18.36
N GLY A 136 -1.20 0.23 -17.85
CA GLY A 136 -0.61 1.32 -18.61
C GLY A 136 -1.43 2.62 -18.62
N ALA A 137 -1.08 3.51 -19.54
CA ALA A 137 -1.74 4.81 -19.67
C ALA A 137 -3.20 4.67 -20.12
N GLY A 138 -4.06 5.57 -19.65
CA GLY A 138 -5.49 5.58 -19.94
C GLY A 138 -6.31 4.63 -19.06
N THR A 139 -5.67 3.95 -18.09
CA THR A 139 -6.32 2.98 -17.22
C THR A 139 -6.12 3.29 -15.75
N SER A 140 -6.99 2.75 -14.91
CA SER A 140 -6.85 2.77 -13.45
C SER A 140 -7.68 1.66 -12.81
N ARG A 141 -7.46 1.40 -11.53
CA ARG A 141 -8.19 0.39 -10.75
C ARG A 141 -8.83 1.00 -9.51
N SER A 142 -10.04 0.58 -9.19
CA SER A 142 -10.68 0.86 -7.91
C SER A 142 -10.19 -0.12 -6.83
N PRO A 143 -10.00 0.34 -5.59
CA PRO A 143 -10.26 1.68 -5.07
C PRO A 143 -9.06 2.66 -5.21
N GLY A 144 -7.96 2.27 -5.87
CA GLY A 144 -6.78 3.11 -6.08
C GLY A 144 -7.06 4.40 -6.88
N ASN A 145 -8.18 4.46 -7.59
CA ASN A 145 -8.59 5.63 -8.36
C ASN A 145 -9.63 6.53 -7.66
N TYR A 146 -9.96 6.27 -6.38
CA TYR A 146 -10.87 7.15 -5.63
C TYR A 146 -10.18 8.44 -5.17
N ALA A 147 -10.96 9.52 -5.05
CA ALA A 147 -10.46 10.77 -4.50
C ALA A 147 -10.07 10.65 -3.02
N GLU A 148 -10.68 9.72 -2.31
CA GLU A 148 -10.45 9.42 -0.90
C GLU A 148 -9.22 8.53 -0.66
N ALA A 149 -8.60 7.97 -1.71
CA ALA A 149 -7.40 7.14 -1.60
C ALA A 149 -6.17 7.91 -2.05
N LEU A 150 -5.02 7.65 -1.41
CA LEU A 150 -3.72 8.01 -1.95
C LEU A 150 -3.34 6.96 -3.01
N SER A 151 -3.42 7.37 -4.26
CA SER A 151 -3.18 6.53 -5.43
C SER A 151 -1.70 6.42 -5.75
N VAL A 152 -1.17 5.20 -5.84
CA VAL A 152 0.26 4.97 -6.02
C VAL A 152 0.57 4.30 -7.36
N GLY A 153 1.38 4.96 -8.18
CA GLY A 153 1.97 4.44 -9.40
C GLY A 153 3.40 3.92 -9.18
N ALA A 154 3.94 3.23 -10.18
CA ALA A 154 5.30 2.70 -10.14
C ALA A 154 6.31 3.61 -10.85
N CYS A 155 7.54 3.64 -10.32
CA CYS A 155 8.70 4.15 -11.06
C CYS A 155 9.88 3.17 -11.00
N THR A 156 10.80 3.35 -11.96
CA THR A 156 12.09 2.66 -12.00
C THR A 156 13.12 3.35 -11.08
N ARG A 157 14.28 2.69 -10.88
CA ARG A 157 15.41 3.29 -10.17
C ARG A 157 15.89 4.59 -10.82
N ASP A 158 15.80 4.70 -12.15
CA ASP A 158 16.19 5.87 -12.92
C ASP A 158 15.10 6.96 -12.95
N ARG A 159 14.08 6.84 -12.09
CA ARG A 159 12.96 7.77 -12.02
C ARG A 159 12.18 7.92 -13.33
N LYS A 160 11.88 6.82 -14.00
CA LYS A 160 11.00 6.76 -15.16
C LYS A 160 9.73 6.01 -14.77
N VAL A 161 8.58 6.39 -15.36
CA VAL A 161 7.35 5.62 -15.19
C VAL A 161 7.35 4.46 -16.17
N PRO A 162 7.34 3.18 -15.70
CA PRO A 162 7.33 2.05 -16.61
C PRO A 162 6.02 1.98 -17.38
N ARG A 163 6.04 1.34 -18.56
CA ARG A 163 4.89 1.26 -19.45
C ARG A 163 3.66 0.68 -18.77
N PHE A 164 3.84 -0.32 -17.93
CA PHE A 164 2.73 -1.01 -17.25
C PHE A 164 2.03 -0.13 -16.21
N SER A 165 2.73 0.81 -15.54
CA SER A 165 2.10 1.60 -14.49
C SER A 165 0.88 2.33 -15.04
N SER A 166 -0.30 2.05 -14.46
CA SER A 166 -1.52 2.74 -14.86
C SER A 166 -1.45 4.23 -14.54
N SER A 167 -2.11 5.03 -15.37
CA SER A 167 -2.39 6.44 -15.13
C SER A 167 -3.60 6.85 -15.95
N GLN A 168 -4.44 7.70 -15.40
CA GLN A 168 -5.65 8.15 -16.06
C GLN A 168 -6.02 9.58 -15.64
N ARG A 169 -6.60 10.33 -16.58
CA ARG A 169 -7.23 11.62 -16.30
C ARG A 169 -8.74 11.45 -16.43
N PHE A 170 -9.48 11.71 -15.36
CA PHE A 170 -10.94 11.67 -15.34
C PHE A 170 -11.49 12.51 -14.19
N ARG A 171 -12.80 12.78 -14.19
CA ARG A 171 -13.43 13.58 -13.13
C ARG A 171 -13.43 12.81 -11.80
N ARG A 172 -12.58 13.28 -10.85
CA ARG A 172 -12.32 12.66 -9.57
C ARG A 172 -12.11 13.73 -8.50
N GLY A 173 -13.18 14.25 -7.93
CA GLY A 173 -13.05 15.33 -6.94
C GLY A 173 -12.30 16.56 -7.48
N ALA A 174 -11.46 17.15 -6.65
CA ALA A 174 -10.65 18.33 -7.00
C ALA A 174 -9.43 17.99 -7.86
N ASP A 175 -8.99 16.73 -7.86
CA ASP A 175 -7.80 16.26 -8.58
C ASP A 175 -8.20 15.24 -9.64
N ALA A 176 -7.93 15.58 -10.89
CA ALA A 176 -8.38 14.78 -12.03
C ALA A 176 -7.38 13.70 -12.48
N VAL A 177 -6.20 13.61 -11.87
CA VAL A 177 -5.12 12.72 -12.30
C VAL A 177 -4.85 11.62 -11.30
N VAL A 178 -4.73 10.39 -11.79
CA VAL A 178 -4.16 9.25 -11.04
C VAL A 178 -2.96 8.69 -11.82
N PRO A 179 -1.95 8.18 -11.09
CA PRO A 179 -1.76 8.13 -9.64
C PRO A 179 -1.54 9.52 -9.03
N ASP A 180 -1.67 9.66 -7.70
CA ASP A 180 -1.33 10.91 -7.01
C ASP A 180 0.18 11.14 -6.94
N LEU A 181 0.93 10.05 -6.83
CA LEU A 181 2.39 10.03 -6.81
C LEU A 181 2.90 8.65 -7.27
N VAL A 182 4.20 8.55 -7.47
CA VAL A 182 4.86 7.28 -7.84
C VAL A 182 5.92 6.89 -6.80
N ALA A 183 6.19 5.60 -6.71
CA ALA A 183 7.25 5.06 -5.85
C ALA A 183 7.98 3.89 -6.53
N PRO A 184 9.13 3.42 -6.02
CA PRO A 184 9.85 2.31 -6.61
C PRO A 184 8.97 1.07 -6.78
N GLY A 185 8.83 0.60 -8.03
CA GLY A 185 7.95 -0.53 -8.37
C GLY A 185 8.51 -1.47 -9.43
N VAL A 186 9.81 -1.39 -9.76
CA VAL A 186 10.45 -2.25 -10.76
C VAL A 186 11.67 -2.94 -10.17
N GLY A 187 11.70 -4.27 -10.24
CA GLY A 187 12.82 -5.06 -9.72
C GLY A 187 13.01 -4.95 -8.21
N ILE A 188 11.92 -4.80 -7.47
CA ILE A 188 11.94 -4.65 -6.01
C ILE A 188 12.22 -6.00 -5.37
N VAL A 189 13.35 -6.09 -4.66
CA VAL A 189 13.73 -7.29 -3.91
C VAL A 189 13.13 -7.23 -2.50
N SER A 190 12.37 -8.26 -2.14
CA SER A 190 11.77 -8.40 -0.83
C SER A 190 11.61 -9.88 -0.43
N ALA A 191 10.96 -10.14 0.70
CA ALA A 191 10.83 -11.49 1.25
C ALA A 191 9.98 -12.41 0.37
N ARG A 192 10.34 -13.71 0.35
CA ARG A 192 9.58 -14.80 -0.25
C ARG A 192 9.11 -15.78 0.83
N PRO A 193 7.88 -16.31 0.77
CA PRO A 193 7.44 -17.35 1.72
C PRO A 193 8.41 -18.53 1.80
N GLY A 194 8.54 -19.08 2.99
CA GLY A 194 9.48 -20.17 3.26
C GLY A 194 10.95 -19.75 3.38
N GLY A 195 11.25 -18.45 3.19
CA GLY A 195 12.58 -17.87 3.32
C GLY A 195 13.20 -17.41 2.00
N GLY A 196 14.28 -16.64 2.11
CA GLY A 196 14.97 -16.06 0.97
C GLY A 196 14.29 -14.80 0.43
N TRP A 197 14.68 -14.40 -0.77
CA TRP A 197 14.31 -13.14 -1.40
C TRP A 197 13.82 -13.38 -2.81
N GLN A 198 12.97 -12.52 -3.31
CA GLN A 198 12.52 -12.48 -4.70
C GLN A 198 12.39 -11.04 -5.19
N ALA A 199 12.62 -10.85 -6.50
CA ALA A 199 12.39 -9.58 -7.16
C ALA A 199 11.03 -9.59 -7.84
N MET A 200 10.22 -8.54 -7.60
CA MET A 200 8.92 -8.37 -8.25
C MET A 200 8.80 -6.96 -8.84
N GLY A 201 7.84 -6.79 -9.77
CA GLY A 201 7.52 -5.50 -10.38
C GLY A 201 6.02 -5.27 -10.43
N GLY A 202 5.60 -4.01 -10.21
CA GLY A 202 4.19 -3.61 -10.21
C GLY A 202 3.95 -2.38 -9.35
N THR A 203 2.80 -1.75 -9.53
CA THR A 203 2.31 -0.74 -8.60
C THR A 203 2.06 -1.34 -7.21
N SER A 204 1.86 -2.65 -7.16
CA SER A 204 1.83 -3.45 -5.92
C SER A 204 3.10 -3.35 -5.08
N MET A 205 4.27 -3.16 -5.71
CA MET A 205 5.55 -2.99 -5.00
C MET A 205 5.78 -1.53 -4.62
N ALA A 206 5.24 -0.60 -5.39
CA ALA A 206 5.32 0.84 -5.11
C ALA A 206 4.46 1.25 -3.88
N THR A 207 3.26 0.72 -3.79
CA THR A 207 2.29 1.01 -2.72
C THR A 207 2.84 0.80 -1.30
N PRO A 208 3.47 -0.35 -0.98
CA PRO A 208 4.04 -0.58 0.36
C PRO A 208 5.21 0.36 0.70
N HIS A 209 5.95 0.87 -0.28
CA HIS A 209 6.96 1.91 -0.03
C HIS A 209 6.31 3.18 0.54
N VAL A 210 5.21 3.62 -0.07
CA VAL A 210 4.48 4.81 0.38
C VAL A 210 3.81 4.57 1.73
N ALA A 211 3.20 3.40 1.94
CA ALA A 211 2.60 3.03 3.22
C ALA A 211 3.64 2.98 4.35
N GLY A 212 4.83 2.43 4.08
CA GLY A 212 5.95 2.43 5.01
C GLY A 212 6.45 3.84 5.31
N LEU A 213 6.59 4.68 4.29
CA LEU A 213 6.98 6.08 4.47
C LEU A 213 5.95 6.86 5.29
N ALA A 214 4.65 6.70 5.01
CA ALA A 214 3.59 7.29 5.83
C ALA A 214 3.67 6.85 7.28
N ALA A 215 3.95 5.55 7.55
CA ALA A 215 4.11 5.04 8.90
C ALA A 215 5.29 5.67 9.64
N LEU A 216 6.43 5.89 8.97
CA LEU A 216 7.59 6.61 9.55
C LEU A 216 7.26 8.06 9.88
N LEU A 217 6.56 8.77 8.98
CA LEU A 217 6.16 10.15 9.21
C LEU A 217 5.18 10.27 10.38
N MET A 218 4.22 9.33 10.49
CA MET A 218 3.29 9.25 11.62
C MET A 218 3.96 8.90 12.96
N GLU A 219 5.08 8.17 12.94
CA GLU A 219 5.90 7.91 14.13
C GLU A 219 6.66 9.16 14.55
N ALA A 220 7.29 9.84 13.59
CA ALA A 220 8.06 11.06 13.85
C ALA A 220 7.18 12.25 14.25
N ALA A 221 5.94 12.33 13.74
CA ALA A 221 4.98 13.39 14.01
C ALA A 221 3.63 12.82 14.50
N PRO A 222 3.58 12.24 15.73
CA PRO A 222 2.43 11.45 16.17
C PRO A 222 1.13 12.26 16.38
N LYS A 223 1.23 13.58 16.52
CA LYS A 223 0.08 14.50 16.65
C LYS A 223 -0.54 14.91 15.31
N LYS A 224 0.15 14.64 14.19
CA LYS A 224 -0.35 15.00 12.86
C LYS A 224 -1.43 14.04 12.40
N THR A 225 -2.43 14.61 11.74
CA THR A 225 -3.54 13.88 11.12
C THR A 225 -3.11 13.14 9.86
N ALA A 226 -3.92 12.19 9.40
CA ALA A 226 -3.66 11.49 8.14
C ALA A 226 -3.59 12.46 6.94
N ASP A 227 -4.42 13.50 6.93
CA ASP A 227 -4.44 14.50 5.86
C ASP A 227 -3.19 15.40 5.87
N GLU A 228 -2.66 15.74 7.05
CA GLU A 228 -1.39 16.49 7.16
C GLU A 228 -0.20 15.63 6.69
N ILE A 229 -0.18 14.33 7.02
CA ILE A 229 0.83 13.38 6.53
C ILE A 229 0.76 13.25 5.00
N GLU A 230 -0.45 13.09 4.44
CA GLU A 230 -0.65 13.01 3.01
C GLU A 230 -0.21 14.30 2.30
N ARG A 231 -0.57 15.46 2.82
CA ARG A 231 -0.13 16.76 2.29
C ARG A 231 1.39 16.87 2.29
N ALA A 232 2.06 16.48 3.37
CA ALA A 232 3.51 16.48 3.46
C ALA A 232 4.14 15.52 2.43
N LEU A 233 3.56 14.35 2.22
CA LEU A 233 3.96 13.44 1.14
C LEU A 233 3.85 14.12 -0.22
N PHE A 234 2.71 14.74 -0.54
CA PHE A 234 2.46 15.40 -1.82
C PHE A 234 3.43 16.56 -2.07
N GLU A 235 3.59 17.45 -1.11
CA GLU A 235 4.48 18.62 -1.21
C GLU A 235 5.97 18.23 -1.27
N SER A 236 6.31 17.05 -0.75
CA SER A 236 7.68 16.52 -0.81
C SER A 236 8.05 15.97 -2.19
N CYS A 237 7.07 15.67 -3.04
CA CYS A 237 7.28 15.03 -4.33
C CYS A 237 8.11 15.88 -5.32
N ARG A 238 8.81 15.19 -6.22
CA ARG A 238 9.49 15.79 -7.38
C ARG A 238 9.35 14.85 -8.57
N LEU A 239 9.06 15.42 -9.72
CA LEU A 239 9.15 14.70 -10.98
C LEU A 239 10.61 14.32 -11.26
N GLY A 240 10.81 13.13 -11.80
CA GLY A 240 12.08 12.75 -12.41
C GLY A 240 12.25 13.41 -13.78
N PRO A 241 13.47 13.37 -14.35
CA PRO A 241 13.76 14.06 -15.63
C PRO A 241 12.87 13.64 -16.80
N GLU A 242 12.39 12.40 -16.81
CA GLU A 242 11.54 11.83 -17.85
C GLU A 242 10.12 11.53 -17.38
N MET A 243 9.72 12.04 -16.22
CA MET A 243 8.34 11.91 -15.71
C MET A 243 7.48 13.05 -16.23
N THR A 244 6.31 12.71 -16.76
CA THR A 244 5.27 13.70 -17.07
C THR A 244 4.21 13.74 -15.99
N ALA A 245 3.55 14.88 -15.81
CA ALA A 245 2.46 15.01 -14.83
C ALA A 245 1.29 14.06 -15.12
N ASP A 246 1.01 13.73 -16.38
CA ASP A 246 -0.04 12.78 -16.74
C ASP A 246 0.29 11.33 -16.36
N ARG A 247 1.58 11.00 -16.17
CA ARG A 247 2.03 9.65 -15.80
C ARG A 247 2.40 9.49 -14.34
N ALA A 248 2.96 10.51 -13.73
CA ALA A 248 3.50 10.48 -12.37
C ALA A 248 2.85 11.50 -11.42
N HIS A 249 1.99 12.36 -11.95
CA HIS A 249 1.36 13.50 -11.29
C HIS A 249 2.38 14.34 -10.49
N ARG A 250 2.47 14.15 -9.17
CA ARG A 250 3.42 14.88 -8.30
C ARG A 250 4.84 14.32 -8.34
N GLY A 251 5.02 13.11 -8.86
CA GLY A 251 6.32 12.43 -8.91
C GLY A 251 6.65 11.61 -7.68
N LEU A 252 7.94 11.49 -7.37
CA LEU A 252 8.46 10.65 -6.30
C LEU A 252 8.57 11.43 -4.97
N PRO A 253 7.99 10.93 -3.85
CA PRO A 253 8.07 11.57 -2.54
C PRO A 253 9.48 11.44 -1.93
N SER A 254 9.85 12.43 -1.11
CA SER A 254 11.10 12.45 -0.35
C SER A 254 10.80 12.41 1.15
N GLY A 255 11.18 11.34 1.82
CA GLY A 255 11.00 11.19 3.28
C GLY A 255 11.62 12.33 4.09
N PRO A 256 12.92 12.68 3.90
CA PRO A 256 13.53 13.79 4.62
C PRO A 256 12.85 15.14 4.37
N ARG A 257 12.32 15.36 3.17
CA ARG A 257 11.60 16.58 2.85
C ARG A 257 10.21 16.60 3.48
N ALA A 258 9.47 15.48 3.39
CA ALA A 258 8.17 15.37 4.03
C ALA A 258 8.27 15.58 5.56
N LEU A 259 9.31 15.02 6.18
CA LEU A 259 9.54 15.20 7.61
C LEU A 259 9.77 16.68 7.99
N ARG A 260 10.56 17.43 7.20
CA ARG A 260 10.74 18.87 7.42
C ARG A 260 9.46 19.70 7.26
N LEU A 261 8.51 19.24 6.44
CA LEU A 261 7.22 19.91 6.25
C LEU A 261 6.25 19.69 7.41
N LEU A 262 6.51 18.71 8.25
CA LEU A 262 5.70 18.41 9.43
C LEU A 262 6.13 19.16 10.69
N GLY A 263 7.25 19.85 10.65
CA GLY A 263 7.80 20.69 11.73
C GLY A 263 8.82 19.92 12.52
#